data_4a7fec5b87053a0e7604338dd46860a5
#
_entry.id   4a7fec5b87053a0e7604338dd46860a5
#
_cell.length_a   1.000
_cell.length_b   1.000
_cell.length_c   1.000
_cell.angle_alpha   90.00
_cell.angle_beta   90.00
_cell.angle_gamma   90.00
#
_symmetry.space_group_name_H-M   'P 1'
#
loop_
_entity.id
_entity.type
_entity.pdbx_description
1 polymer ?
#
loop_
_entity_poly.entity_id
_entity_poly.type
_entity_poly.pdbx_seq_one_letter_code
_entity_poly.pdbx_strand_id
1 'polypeptide(L)'
;MKLKTVIKDVILESKDSYNTPAAISKQEELTKKKAKTKAEDSITDLDLNTMNRNNAIKNYSYGPINPDDEKGSEPFWEDKAEFWNTTVEAAKESRCGNCGAFDQKKATLSKIEKAIGEEGKTIVKNANIGFCEFFWFKCAGARSCDAWVSGGPIT
;
A
#
# COMPACT_ATOMS: atom_id res chain seq x y z
N MET A 1 19.46 7.85 -1.06
CA MET A 1 18.89 7.05 -2.19
C MET A 1 17.53 7.63 -2.53
N LYS A 2 17.24 7.80 -3.78
CA LYS A 2 15.94 8.32 -4.18
C LYS A 2 14.89 7.21 -4.04
N LEU A 3 13.83 7.44 -3.30
CA LEU A 3 12.73 6.50 -3.02
C LEU A 3 12.18 5.79 -4.28
N LYS A 4 12.19 6.48 -5.43
CA LYS A 4 11.83 5.88 -6.73
C LYS A 4 12.71 4.69 -7.15
N THR A 5 13.97 4.67 -6.69
CA THR A 5 14.89 3.56 -6.98
C THR A 5 14.55 2.35 -6.10
N VAL A 6 14.25 2.57 -4.83
CA VAL A 6 13.88 1.51 -3.89
C VAL A 6 12.61 0.78 -4.35
N ILE A 7 11.60 1.50 -4.83
CA ILE A 7 10.37 0.90 -5.37
C ILE A 7 10.65 0.06 -6.60
N LYS A 8 11.48 0.57 -7.50
CA LYS A 8 11.86 -0.15 -8.71
C LYS A 8 12.59 -1.44 -8.38
N ASP A 9 13.47 -1.39 -7.38
CA ASP A 9 14.25 -2.53 -6.93
C ASP A 9 13.37 -3.55 -6.19
N VAL A 10 12.47 -3.11 -5.29
CA VAL A 10 11.51 -3.96 -4.57
C VAL A 10 10.52 -4.63 -5.53
N ILE A 11 10.02 -3.91 -6.54
CA ILE A 11 9.15 -4.48 -7.58
C ILE A 11 9.93 -5.46 -8.47
N LEU A 12 11.20 -5.19 -8.75
CA LEU A 12 12.08 -6.09 -9.50
C LEU A 12 12.44 -7.34 -8.69
N GLU A 13 12.79 -7.21 -7.42
CA GLU A 13 13.11 -8.36 -6.55
C GLU A 13 11.91 -9.30 -6.39
N SER A 14 10.70 -8.79 -6.29
CA SER A 14 9.49 -9.62 -6.27
C SER A 14 9.23 -10.35 -7.59
N LYS A 15 9.81 -9.87 -8.69
CA LYS A 15 9.76 -10.51 -10.03
C LYS A 15 10.86 -11.54 -10.23
N ASP A 16 12.01 -11.35 -9.62
CA ASP A 16 13.19 -12.22 -9.80
C ASP A 16 13.00 -13.64 -9.27
N SER A 17 12.03 -13.88 -8.41
CA SER A 17 11.70 -15.23 -7.92
C SER A 17 11.04 -16.14 -9.00
N TYR A 18 10.72 -15.62 -10.19
CA TYR A 18 10.09 -16.36 -11.29
C TYR A 18 10.87 -16.34 -12.61
N ASN A 19 12.06 -16.27 -12.56
CA ASN A 19 13.27 -16.19 -13.38
C ASN A 19 13.28 -16.70 -14.84
N THR A 20 12.28 -16.45 -15.68
CA THR A 20 12.49 -16.50 -17.12
C THR A 20 11.91 -15.27 -17.83
N PRO A 21 12.64 -14.67 -18.81
CA PRO A 21 12.14 -13.50 -19.55
C PRO A 21 10.76 -13.72 -20.19
N ALA A 22 10.45 -14.93 -20.63
CA ALA A 22 9.17 -15.31 -21.20
C ALA A 22 8.05 -15.39 -20.14
N ALA A 23 8.36 -15.86 -18.92
CA ALA A 23 7.40 -15.91 -17.82
C ALA A 23 7.09 -14.50 -17.29
N ILE A 24 8.10 -13.63 -17.23
CA ILE A 24 7.97 -12.22 -16.83
C ILE A 24 7.08 -11.46 -17.82
N SER A 25 7.34 -11.59 -19.11
CA SER A 25 6.55 -10.97 -20.18
C SER A 25 5.07 -11.42 -20.16
N LYS A 26 4.84 -12.71 -19.98
CA LYS A 26 3.50 -13.29 -19.91
C LYS A 26 2.75 -12.89 -18.65
N GLN A 27 3.47 -12.74 -17.55
CA GLN A 27 2.92 -12.28 -16.27
C GLN A 27 2.62 -10.78 -16.28
N GLU A 28 3.45 -9.98 -16.94
CA GLU A 28 3.18 -8.55 -17.17
C GLU A 28 1.94 -8.33 -18.03
N GLU A 29 1.76 -9.13 -19.07
CA GLU A 29 0.59 -9.06 -19.95
C GLU A 29 -0.70 -9.52 -19.25
N LEU A 30 -0.63 -10.59 -18.45
CA LEU A 30 -1.71 -11.07 -17.59
C LEU A 30 -2.02 -10.07 -16.47
N THR A 31 -1.02 -9.40 -15.91
CA THR A 31 -1.18 -8.38 -14.88
C THR A 31 -1.83 -7.12 -15.46
N LYS A 32 -1.43 -6.69 -16.64
CA LYS A 32 -2.06 -5.55 -17.35
C LYS A 32 -3.51 -5.81 -17.73
N LYS A 33 -3.85 -7.01 -18.17
CA LYS A 33 -5.25 -7.40 -18.50
C LYS A 33 -6.12 -7.59 -17.25
N LYS A 34 -5.55 -8.07 -16.16
CA LYS A 34 -6.26 -8.29 -14.88
C LYS A 34 -6.28 -7.05 -13.98
N ALA A 35 -5.39 -6.06 -14.23
CA ALA A 35 -5.23 -4.91 -13.35
C ALA A 35 -6.50 -4.06 -13.23
N LYS A 36 -7.21 -3.83 -14.31
CA LYS A 36 -8.43 -3.00 -14.32
C LYS A 36 -9.60 -3.66 -13.60
N THR A 37 -9.74 -4.97 -13.73
CA THR A 37 -10.81 -5.75 -13.09
C THR A 37 -10.51 -6.00 -11.61
N LYS A 38 -9.26 -6.28 -11.25
CA LYS A 38 -8.85 -6.59 -9.87
C LYS A 38 -8.79 -5.38 -8.93
N ALA A 39 -8.50 -4.19 -9.43
CA ALA A 39 -8.49 -2.97 -8.61
C ALA A 39 -9.90 -2.62 -8.13
N GLU A 40 -10.91 -2.73 -8.98
CA GLU A 40 -12.31 -2.52 -8.59
C GLU A 40 -12.83 -3.67 -7.73
N ASP A 41 -12.47 -4.91 -8.05
CA ASP A 41 -12.90 -6.11 -7.33
C ASP A 41 -12.38 -6.13 -5.89
N SER A 42 -11.13 -5.72 -5.64
CA SER A 42 -10.56 -5.73 -4.30
C SER A 42 -11.14 -4.67 -3.34
N ILE A 43 -11.85 -3.68 -3.84
CA ILE A 43 -12.61 -2.76 -2.98
C ILE A 43 -13.84 -3.45 -2.39
N THR A 44 -14.50 -4.30 -3.15
CA THR A 44 -15.75 -4.96 -2.79
C THR A 44 -15.57 -6.40 -2.32
N ASP A 45 -14.54 -7.09 -2.82
CA ASP A 45 -14.19 -8.45 -2.42
C ASP A 45 -13.27 -8.43 -1.20
N LEU A 46 -13.83 -8.84 -0.05
CA LEU A 46 -13.11 -8.85 1.22
C LEU A 46 -11.95 -9.84 1.23
N ASP A 47 -12.11 -11.00 0.62
CA ASP A 47 -11.08 -12.04 0.59
C ASP A 47 -9.89 -11.59 -0.26
N LEU A 48 -10.14 -11.01 -1.41
CA LEU A 48 -9.12 -10.44 -2.27
C LEU A 48 -8.39 -9.27 -1.60
N ASN A 49 -9.13 -8.36 -0.96
CA ASN A 49 -8.55 -7.26 -0.19
C ASN A 49 -7.65 -7.76 0.94
N THR A 50 -8.10 -8.80 1.67
CA THR A 50 -7.33 -9.40 2.76
C THR A 50 -6.06 -10.08 2.25
N MET A 51 -6.15 -10.81 1.14
CA MET A 51 -5.01 -11.45 0.50
C MET A 51 -3.96 -10.41 0.05
N ASN A 52 -4.40 -9.34 -0.57
CA ASN A 52 -3.53 -8.25 -1.03
C ASN A 52 -2.88 -7.51 0.16
N ARG A 53 -3.64 -7.24 1.21
CA ARG A 53 -3.11 -6.67 2.45
C ARG A 53 -2.05 -7.58 3.09
N ASN A 54 -2.32 -8.87 3.18
CA ASN A 54 -1.38 -9.84 3.76
C ASN A 54 -0.09 -9.95 2.92
N ASN A 55 -0.19 -9.83 1.60
CA ASN A 55 0.97 -9.71 0.72
C ASN A 55 1.80 -8.46 1.05
N ALA A 56 1.16 -7.31 1.24
CA ALA A 56 1.86 -6.07 1.61
C ALA A 56 2.52 -6.19 3.00
N ILE A 57 1.86 -6.83 3.97
CA ILE A 57 2.43 -7.07 5.29
C ILE A 57 3.66 -7.99 5.20
N LYS A 58 3.53 -9.11 4.52
CA LYS A 58 4.56 -10.14 4.44
C LYS A 58 5.80 -9.70 3.64
N ASN A 59 5.58 -9.09 2.47
CA ASN A 59 6.64 -8.84 1.50
C ASN A 59 7.13 -7.39 1.48
N TYR A 60 6.35 -6.45 2.03
CA TYR A 60 6.65 -5.01 2.00
C TYR A 60 6.53 -4.35 3.37
N SER A 61 6.47 -5.15 4.42
CA SER A 61 6.42 -4.68 5.81
C SER A 61 5.38 -3.59 6.05
N TYR A 62 4.17 -3.79 5.53
CA TYR A 62 3.05 -2.88 5.77
C TYR A 62 2.65 -2.88 7.24
N GLY A 63 2.58 -1.73 7.85
CA GLY A 63 2.26 -1.52 9.25
C GLY A 63 2.43 -0.05 9.66
N PRO A 64 2.59 0.22 10.95
CA PRO A 64 2.56 -0.71 12.09
C PRO A 64 1.17 -1.24 12.40
N ILE A 65 1.07 -2.28 13.22
CA ILE A 65 -0.22 -2.90 13.60
C ILE A 65 -1.12 -1.90 14.31
N ASN A 66 -0.57 -1.15 15.25
CA ASN A 66 -1.25 -0.07 15.94
C ASN A 66 -0.49 1.24 15.78
N PRO A 67 -0.82 2.06 14.76
CA PRO A 67 -0.11 3.32 14.52
C PRO A 67 -0.31 4.38 15.61
N ASP A 68 -1.31 4.24 16.46
CA ASP A 68 -1.57 5.17 17.58
C ASP A 68 -0.70 4.85 18.81
N ASP A 69 -0.13 3.66 18.88
CA ASP A 69 0.84 3.26 19.90
C ASP A 69 2.26 3.64 19.43
N GLU A 70 2.69 4.84 19.77
CA GLU A 70 4.01 5.35 19.38
C GLU A 70 5.15 4.47 19.90
N LYS A 71 5.07 4.04 21.16
CA LYS A 71 6.09 3.19 21.78
C LYS A 71 6.16 1.80 21.14
N GLY A 72 5.02 1.16 20.96
CA GLY A 72 4.93 -0.15 20.35
C GLY A 72 5.30 -0.14 18.86
N SER A 73 5.18 1.01 18.21
CA SER A 73 5.51 1.19 16.80
C SER A 73 6.95 1.64 16.53
N GLU A 74 7.70 2.01 17.56
CA GLU A 74 9.09 2.50 17.39
C GLU A 74 9.98 1.52 16.62
N PRO A 75 10.01 0.20 16.93
CA PRO A 75 10.82 -0.76 16.17
C PRO A 75 10.46 -0.80 14.68
N PHE A 76 9.18 -0.65 14.34
CA PHE A 76 8.73 -0.58 12.94
C PHE A 76 9.36 0.62 12.21
N TRP A 77 9.38 1.79 12.84
CA TRP A 77 9.93 3.00 12.24
C TRP A 77 11.46 2.99 12.18
N GLU A 78 12.12 2.34 13.15
CA GLU A 78 13.57 2.10 13.11
C GLU A 78 13.94 1.21 11.91
N ASP A 79 13.21 0.11 11.70
CA ASP A 79 13.39 -0.77 10.54
C ASP A 79 13.18 -0.03 9.22
N LYS A 80 12.15 0.83 9.15
CA LYS A 80 11.90 1.67 7.97
C LYS A 80 13.02 2.68 7.72
N ALA A 81 13.51 3.32 8.77
CA ALA A 81 14.62 4.27 8.68
C ALA A 81 15.89 3.60 8.17
N GLU A 82 16.18 2.40 8.64
CA GLU A 82 17.29 1.59 8.16
C GLU A 82 17.10 1.19 6.69
N PHE A 83 15.94 0.65 6.35
CA PHE A 83 15.61 0.22 4.97
C PHE A 83 15.70 1.37 3.96
N TRP A 84 15.23 2.56 4.32
CA TRP A 84 15.29 3.73 3.45
C TRP A 84 16.58 4.54 3.59
N ASN A 85 17.47 4.16 4.50
CA ASN A 85 18.69 4.88 4.82
C ASN A 85 18.41 6.37 5.16
N THR A 86 17.56 6.58 6.13
CA THR A 86 17.10 7.89 6.58
C THR A 86 16.97 7.92 8.11
N THR A 87 16.48 9.05 8.65
CA THR A 87 16.21 9.17 10.08
C THR A 87 14.85 8.57 10.45
N VAL A 88 14.67 8.20 11.73
CA VAL A 88 13.39 7.70 12.25
C VAL A 88 12.30 8.75 12.08
N GLU A 89 12.60 10.02 12.31
CA GLU A 89 11.68 11.14 12.14
C GLU A 89 11.17 11.25 10.71
N ALA A 90 12.08 11.18 9.74
CA ALA A 90 11.73 11.21 8.31
C ALA A 90 10.92 9.96 7.90
N ALA A 91 11.25 8.80 8.45
CA ALA A 91 10.46 7.58 8.24
C ALA A 91 9.02 7.72 8.78
N LYS A 92 8.86 8.28 9.97
CA LYS A 92 7.54 8.54 10.59
C LYS A 92 6.66 9.51 9.79
N GLU A 93 7.26 10.41 9.03
CA GLU A 93 6.53 11.31 8.13
C GLU A 93 6.09 10.63 6.82
N SER A 94 6.72 9.52 6.45
CA SER A 94 6.48 8.79 5.19
C SER A 94 5.39 7.75 5.37
N ARG A 95 4.13 8.19 5.32
CA ARG A 95 2.94 7.37 5.59
C ARG A 95 2.07 7.20 4.34
N CYS A 96 1.19 6.21 4.35
CA CYS A 96 0.23 6.00 3.26
C CYS A 96 -0.56 7.27 2.94
N GLY A 97 -0.96 8.05 3.95
CA GLY A 97 -1.73 9.29 3.78
C GLY A 97 -1.07 10.35 2.90
N ASN A 98 0.23 10.31 2.71
CA ASN A 98 0.97 11.18 1.78
C ASN A 98 1.71 10.39 0.68
N CYS A 99 1.39 9.10 0.53
CA CYS A 99 1.97 8.26 -0.50
C CYS A 99 1.38 8.57 -1.89
N GLY A 100 2.25 8.61 -2.90
CA GLY A 100 1.84 8.80 -4.29
C GLY A 100 0.99 7.68 -4.89
N ALA A 101 0.83 6.56 -4.19
CA ALA A 101 -0.05 5.46 -4.55
C ALA A 101 -1.36 5.40 -3.73
N PHE A 102 -1.57 6.37 -2.84
CA PHE A 102 -2.73 6.42 -1.96
C PHE A 102 -3.88 7.16 -2.62
N ASP A 103 -4.86 6.41 -3.13
CA ASP A 103 -6.02 6.95 -3.83
C ASP A 103 -7.12 7.35 -2.85
N GLN A 104 -7.39 8.66 -2.78
CA GLN A 104 -8.47 9.27 -2.02
C GLN A 104 -9.44 10.07 -2.92
N LYS A 105 -9.53 9.73 -4.19
CA LYS A 105 -10.55 10.32 -5.07
C LYS A 105 -11.95 10.07 -4.51
N LYS A 106 -12.83 11.03 -4.65
CA LYS A 106 -14.23 10.93 -4.19
C LYS A 106 -14.93 9.66 -4.69
N ALA A 107 -14.71 9.28 -5.94
CA ALA A 107 -15.29 8.08 -6.53
C ALA A 107 -14.75 6.79 -5.84
N THR A 108 -13.47 6.73 -5.56
CA THR A 108 -12.84 5.61 -4.85
C THR A 108 -13.33 5.52 -3.41
N LEU A 109 -13.32 6.62 -2.68
CA LEU A 109 -13.82 6.67 -1.30
C LEU A 109 -15.29 6.27 -1.21
N SER A 110 -16.12 6.73 -2.14
CA SER A 110 -17.53 6.35 -2.20
C SER A 110 -17.74 4.85 -2.37
N LYS A 111 -16.92 4.19 -3.19
CA LYS A 111 -16.95 2.72 -3.35
C LYS A 111 -16.52 2.00 -2.07
N ILE A 112 -15.49 2.49 -1.40
CA ILE A 112 -15.00 1.95 -0.13
C ILE A 112 -16.07 2.09 0.97
N GLU A 113 -16.66 3.28 1.09
CA GLU A 113 -17.73 3.56 2.05
C GLU A 113 -18.93 2.61 1.87
N LYS A 114 -19.36 2.40 0.64
CA LYS A 114 -20.43 1.46 0.30
C LYS A 114 -20.07 0.01 0.63
N ALA A 115 -18.84 -0.38 0.36
CA ALA A 115 -18.35 -1.74 0.66
C ALA A 115 -18.29 -2.02 2.17
N ILE A 116 -17.99 -1.01 3.00
CA ILE A 116 -17.97 -1.11 4.46
C ILE A 116 -19.41 -1.18 5.03
N GLY A 117 -20.33 -0.41 4.45
CA GLY A 117 -21.74 -0.37 4.88
C GLY A 117 -22.14 0.93 5.58
N GLU A 118 -23.10 0.86 6.52
CA GLU A 118 -23.71 2.04 7.15
C GLU A 118 -22.71 2.98 7.84
N GLU A 119 -21.69 2.44 8.47
CA GLU A 119 -20.64 3.21 9.17
C GLU A 119 -19.48 3.61 8.26
N GLY A 120 -19.55 3.29 6.96
CA GLY A 120 -18.46 3.44 6.01
C GLY A 120 -17.86 4.84 5.98
N LYS A 121 -18.69 5.89 5.94
CA LYS A 121 -18.22 7.29 5.96
C LYS A 121 -17.43 7.64 7.21
N THR A 122 -17.93 7.22 8.36
CA THR A 122 -17.28 7.47 9.65
C THR A 122 -15.96 6.74 9.75
N ILE A 123 -15.91 5.48 9.36
CA ILE A 123 -14.70 4.65 9.40
C ILE A 123 -13.65 5.20 8.42
N VAL A 124 -14.03 5.50 7.18
CA VAL A 124 -13.12 6.06 6.17
C VAL A 124 -12.51 7.38 6.64
N LYS A 125 -13.32 8.26 7.22
CA LYS A 125 -12.86 9.55 7.75
C LYS A 125 -11.93 9.38 8.95
N ASN A 126 -12.34 8.62 9.96
CA ASN A 126 -11.62 8.51 11.22
C ASN A 126 -10.30 7.75 11.09
N ALA A 127 -10.26 6.70 10.27
CA ALA A 127 -9.07 5.91 10.02
C ALA A 127 -8.24 6.43 8.83
N ASN A 128 -8.68 7.51 8.17
CA ASN A 128 -8.07 8.02 6.96
C ASN A 128 -7.82 6.89 5.93
N ILE A 129 -8.88 6.17 5.58
CA ILE A 129 -8.81 5.05 4.64
C ILE A 129 -8.69 5.58 3.21
N GLY A 130 -7.85 4.94 2.43
CA GLY A 130 -7.74 5.11 1.00
C GLY A 130 -7.47 3.77 0.32
N PHE A 131 -7.20 3.78 -0.97
CA PHE A 131 -6.89 2.61 -1.74
C PHE A 131 -5.44 2.64 -2.22
N CYS A 132 -4.70 1.55 -1.98
CA CYS A 132 -3.33 1.43 -2.44
C CYS A 132 -3.30 0.97 -3.91
N GLU A 133 -2.87 1.83 -4.82
CA GLU A 133 -2.75 1.53 -6.25
C GLU A 133 -1.58 0.58 -6.58
N PHE A 134 -0.65 0.37 -5.65
CA PHE A 134 0.43 -0.60 -5.83
C PHE A 134 0.01 -2.03 -5.53
N PHE A 135 -0.70 -2.22 -4.42
CA PHE A 135 -1.01 -3.56 -3.89
C PHE A 135 -2.49 -3.88 -3.88
N TRP A 136 -3.34 -2.95 -4.31
CA TRP A 136 -4.79 -3.11 -4.48
C TRP A 136 -5.50 -3.61 -3.22
N PHE A 137 -5.39 -2.84 -2.17
CA PHE A 137 -6.16 -3.05 -0.94
C PHE A 137 -6.50 -1.72 -0.27
N LYS A 138 -7.49 -1.75 0.58
CA LYS A 138 -7.86 -0.61 1.41
C LYS A 138 -6.81 -0.46 2.52
N CYS A 139 -6.13 0.69 2.54
CA CYS A 139 -5.07 0.97 3.50
C CYS A 139 -5.38 2.19 4.36
N ALA A 140 -4.79 2.24 5.54
CA ALA A 140 -4.92 3.34 6.48
C ALA A 140 -3.79 4.35 6.30
N GLY A 141 -4.14 5.64 6.28
CA GLY A 141 -3.19 6.73 6.06
C GLY A 141 -2.10 6.86 7.12
N ALA A 142 -2.35 6.37 8.33
CA ALA A 142 -1.36 6.39 9.41
C ALA A 142 -0.28 5.30 9.32
N ARG A 143 -0.45 4.33 8.44
CA ARG A 143 0.50 3.22 8.20
C ARG A 143 1.49 3.55 7.09
N SER A 144 2.45 2.68 6.87
CA SER A 144 3.42 2.77 5.79
C SER A 144 3.86 1.38 5.31
N CYS A 145 4.58 1.32 4.21
CA CYS A 145 5.22 0.10 3.72
C CYS A 145 6.55 0.43 3.02
N ASP A 146 7.34 -0.59 2.72
CA ASP A 146 8.64 -0.41 2.06
C ASP A 146 8.54 0.27 0.68
N ALA A 147 7.38 0.19 0.03
CA ALA A 147 7.14 0.77 -1.28
C ALA A 147 6.63 2.22 -1.26
N TRP A 148 6.64 2.88 -0.11
CA TRP A 148 6.18 4.27 -0.01
C TRP A 148 6.89 5.21 -0.98
N VAL A 149 6.13 6.10 -1.61
CA VAL A 149 6.62 7.20 -2.49
C VAL A 149 5.97 8.51 -2.10
N SER A 150 6.75 9.60 -2.20
CA SER A 150 6.21 10.94 -2.02
C SER A 150 5.28 11.36 -3.18
N GLY A 151 4.48 12.36 -2.94
CA GLY A 151 3.65 13.02 -3.97
C GLY A 151 2.16 12.70 -3.90
N GLY A 152 1.70 12.06 -2.84
CA GLY A 152 0.27 11.82 -2.61
C GLY A 152 -0.33 12.75 -1.55
N PRO A 153 -1.60 12.50 -1.24
CA PRO A 153 -2.48 11.48 -1.83
C PRO A 153 -2.92 11.79 -3.26
N ILE A 154 -3.48 10.81 -3.96
CA ILE A 154 -4.19 11.02 -5.23
C ILE A 154 -5.62 11.49 -4.90
N THR A 155 -5.98 12.68 -5.33
CA THR A 155 -7.28 13.32 -5.06
C THR A 155 -8.03 13.66 -6.31
#